data_7b55280c110c58b83bb52497a9c31dc5
#
_entry.id   7b55280c110c58b83bb52497a9c31dc5
#
_cell.length_a   1.000
_cell.length_b   1.000
_cell.length_c   1.000
_cell.angle_alpha   90.00
_cell.angle_beta   90.00
_cell.angle_gamma   90.00
#
_symmetry.space_group_name_H-M   'P 1'
#
loop_
_entity.id
_entity.type
_entity.pdbx_description
1 polymer ?
#
loop_
_entity_poly.entity_id
_entity_poly.type
_entity_poly.pdbx_seq_one_letter_code
_entity_poly.pdbx_strand_id
1 'polypeptide(L)'
;MLNNDLSQQIKRNFPYKPTEEQENAVKSFAEFLFSPSADSVFLMKGYAGTGKTTLTSALVRTLDSLQRKVILLAPTGRAAKVFSGYAEHPAYTIHKKIYRQKVFSNETDNFVANQNLHRNTLFIVDEASMIANEGLSGGHFGSGRLLDDLVQYVYNGLGCRLMLIGDTAQLPPIGEEESPALSVAALQGYGLEVTECVLTKVVRQTEGSGILSNATALRERIVNEDFFEYPKISCKNYPDVRILPGSELIEAIDECYGHVGLDETIVICRSNKRASLYNKGIRNTVLYREDELNTGDMLMVAKNNYFWGADCKELDFIANGDVAVVRRVRRIREMYGFRFADVVLAFPDYDGIELEVKILLDTLHSELPSLSKEENDRLFYAVLEDYADLPTKRERMKKMKEDPYYNALQIKYAYAVTCHKAQGGQWKRVFLDQGYMTEDMLSPDYFRWLYTAFTRATDLLYLVNWPEEQTEK
;
A
#
# COMPACT_ATOMS: atom_id res chain seq x y z
N MET A 1 -4.52 38.47 6.81
CA MET A 1 -4.06 38.76 5.44
C MET A 1 -3.40 37.52 4.81
N LEU A 2 -2.31 36.99 5.35
CA LEU A 2 -1.59 35.84 4.77
C LEU A 2 -2.45 34.59 4.56
N ASN A 3 -3.34 34.23 5.50
CA ASN A 3 -4.22 33.07 5.38
C ASN A 3 -5.19 33.19 4.20
N ASN A 4 -5.72 34.40 3.97
CA ASN A 4 -6.64 34.63 2.85
C ASN A 4 -5.93 34.59 1.50
N ASP A 5 -4.71 35.10 1.43
CA ASP A 5 -3.88 35.05 0.23
C ASP A 5 -3.53 33.61 -0.15
N LEU A 6 -3.09 32.80 0.81
CA LEU A 6 -2.79 31.40 0.59
C LEU A 6 -4.06 30.63 0.12
N SER A 7 -5.18 30.83 0.80
CA SER A 7 -6.44 30.20 0.43
C SER A 7 -6.88 30.55 -0.99
N GLN A 8 -6.70 31.79 -1.42
CA GLN A 8 -7.00 32.21 -2.79
C GLN A 8 -6.05 31.59 -3.82
N GLN A 9 -4.76 31.49 -3.50
CA GLN A 9 -3.79 30.85 -4.38
C GLN A 9 -4.08 29.35 -4.55
N ILE A 10 -4.42 28.63 -3.47
CA ILE A 10 -4.82 27.23 -3.54
C ILE A 10 -6.05 27.08 -4.43
N LYS A 11 -7.07 27.94 -4.26
CA LYS A 11 -8.29 27.93 -5.10
C LYS A 11 -8.00 28.19 -6.57
N ARG A 12 -7.00 28.99 -6.92
CA ARG A 12 -6.59 29.22 -8.32
C ARG A 12 -5.93 27.99 -8.94
N ASN A 13 -5.21 27.20 -8.14
CA ASN A 13 -4.60 25.95 -8.58
C ASN A 13 -5.57 24.76 -8.56
N PHE A 14 -6.82 24.97 -8.12
CA PHE A 14 -7.85 23.95 -8.13
C PHE A 14 -8.47 23.85 -9.53
N PRO A 15 -8.48 22.67 -10.17
CA PRO A 15 -8.93 22.55 -11.57
C PRO A 15 -10.44 22.69 -11.75
N TYR A 16 -11.21 22.63 -10.67
CA TYR A 16 -12.67 22.69 -10.66
C TYR A 16 -13.16 23.70 -9.62
N LYS A 17 -14.46 24.03 -9.64
CA LYS A 17 -15.06 24.80 -8.55
C LYS A 17 -15.08 23.93 -7.28
N PRO A 18 -14.41 24.34 -6.21
CA PRO A 18 -14.39 23.56 -4.97
C PRO A 18 -15.77 23.51 -4.32
N THR A 19 -16.08 22.42 -3.63
CA THR A 19 -17.25 22.30 -2.77
C THR A 19 -17.07 23.14 -1.52
N GLU A 20 -18.17 23.37 -0.77
CA GLU A 20 -18.10 24.07 0.52
C GLU A 20 -17.15 23.37 1.52
N GLU A 21 -17.19 22.03 1.58
CA GLU A 21 -16.28 21.25 2.43
C GLU A 21 -14.82 21.45 2.01
N GLN A 22 -14.52 21.43 0.72
CA GLN A 22 -13.18 21.68 0.19
C GLN A 22 -12.72 23.12 0.43
N GLU A 23 -13.64 24.11 0.32
CA GLU A 23 -13.31 25.49 0.68
C GLU A 23 -12.98 25.67 2.16
N ASN A 24 -13.74 24.98 3.03
CA ASN A 24 -13.48 24.98 4.47
C ASN A 24 -12.14 24.29 4.77
N ALA A 25 -11.84 23.16 4.10
CA ALA A 25 -10.55 22.48 4.21
C ALA A 25 -9.38 23.40 3.83
N VAL A 26 -9.51 24.16 2.74
CA VAL A 26 -8.47 25.13 2.31
C VAL A 26 -8.27 26.23 3.36
N LYS A 27 -9.33 26.74 3.97
CA LYS A 27 -9.23 27.76 5.02
C LYS A 27 -8.54 27.20 6.28
N SER A 28 -9.01 26.03 6.77
CA SER A 28 -8.44 25.38 7.94
C SER A 28 -6.97 24.99 7.71
N PHE A 29 -6.61 24.56 6.48
CA PHE A 29 -5.21 24.29 6.12
C PHE A 29 -4.35 25.56 6.16
N ALA A 30 -4.85 26.70 5.68
CA ALA A 30 -4.13 27.95 5.74
C ALA A 30 -3.94 28.42 7.20
N GLU A 31 -4.93 28.25 8.05
CA GLU A 31 -4.84 28.53 9.50
C GLU A 31 -3.81 27.63 10.18
N PHE A 32 -3.86 26.32 9.90
CA PHE A 32 -2.88 25.34 10.38
C PHE A 32 -1.45 25.71 9.96
N LEU A 33 -1.24 26.06 8.69
CA LEU A 33 0.13 26.34 8.17
C LEU A 33 0.77 27.56 8.84
N PHE A 34 -0.04 28.53 9.27
CA PHE A 34 0.41 29.75 9.94
C PHE A 34 0.13 29.74 11.46
N SER A 35 -0.32 28.62 12.02
CA SER A 35 -0.52 28.49 13.48
C SER A 35 0.81 28.76 14.20
N PRO A 36 0.80 29.48 15.34
CA PRO A 36 1.99 29.65 16.17
C PRO A 36 2.41 28.36 16.90
N SER A 37 1.49 27.39 17.02
CA SER A 37 1.79 26.11 17.66
C SER A 37 2.76 25.29 16.83
N ALA A 38 3.89 24.91 17.42
CA ALA A 38 4.86 24.03 16.78
C ALA A 38 4.37 22.59 16.66
N ASP A 39 3.54 22.16 17.61
CA ASP A 39 3.07 20.79 17.77
C ASP A 39 1.66 20.63 17.19
N SER A 40 1.43 21.15 15.98
CA SER A 40 0.16 21.05 15.27
C SER A 40 0.22 20.05 14.12
N VAL A 41 -0.87 19.27 13.94
CA VAL A 41 -1.08 18.32 12.86
C VAL A 41 -2.37 18.62 12.10
N PHE A 42 -2.32 18.51 10.77
CA PHE A 42 -3.53 18.63 9.94
C PHE A 42 -3.99 17.21 9.55
N LEU A 43 -5.22 16.88 9.90
CA LEU A 43 -5.83 15.59 9.61
C LEU A 43 -6.95 15.76 8.59
N MET A 44 -6.70 15.33 7.35
CA MET A 44 -7.70 15.33 6.28
C MET A 44 -8.27 13.94 6.08
N LYS A 45 -9.49 13.73 6.51
CA LYS A 45 -10.28 12.53 6.26
C LYS A 45 -11.19 12.74 5.05
N GLY A 46 -11.39 11.70 4.28
CA GLY A 46 -12.36 11.78 3.18
C GLY A 46 -12.51 10.45 2.49
N TYR A 47 -13.68 10.24 1.90
CA TYR A 47 -14.03 8.99 1.24
C TYR A 47 -13.59 8.96 -0.23
N ALA A 48 -13.75 7.83 -0.90
CA ALA A 48 -13.51 7.71 -2.33
C ALA A 48 -14.38 8.73 -3.10
N GLY A 49 -13.80 9.40 -4.10
CA GLY A 49 -14.51 10.37 -4.94
C GLY A 49 -14.77 11.75 -4.31
N THR A 50 -14.35 12.02 -3.06
CA THR A 50 -14.55 13.34 -2.41
C THR A 50 -13.53 14.41 -2.82
N GLY A 51 -12.53 14.03 -3.64
CA GLY A 51 -11.55 14.95 -4.19
C GLY A 51 -10.34 15.23 -3.29
N LYS A 52 -10.01 14.33 -2.35
CA LYS A 52 -8.76 14.40 -1.55
C LYS A 52 -7.53 14.61 -2.42
N THR A 53 -7.37 13.76 -3.43
CA THR A 53 -6.26 13.80 -4.39
C THR A 53 -6.15 15.15 -5.10
N THR A 54 -7.28 15.67 -5.60
CA THR A 54 -7.34 16.96 -6.29
C THR A 54 -6.98 18.13 -5.37
N LEU A 55 -7.51 18.10 -4.14
CA LEU A 55 -7.20 19.12 -3.13
C LEU A 55 -5.72 19.06 -2.75
N THR A 56 -5.18 17.87 -2.49
CA THR A 56 -3.78 17.69 -2.14
C THR A 56 -2.84 18.16 -3.25
N SER A 57 -3.15 17.84 -4.51
CA SER A 57 -2.40 18.34 -5.67
C SER A 57 -2.38 19.88 -5.73
N ALA A 58 -3.53 20.52 -5.52
CA ALA A 58 -3.61 21.98 -5.50
C ALA A 58 -2.82 22.60 -4.32
N LEU A 59 -2.84 21.95 -3.15
CA LEU A 59 -2.02 22.35 -1.99
C LEU A 59 -0.53 22.26 -2.30
N VAL A 60 -0.07 21.12 -2.81
CA VAL A 60 1.36 20.88 -3.13
C VAL A 60 1.85 21.88 -4.18
N ARG A 61 1.15 22.03 -5.31
CA ARG A 61 1.51 22.99 -6.36
C ARG A 61 1.58 24.44 -5.83
N THR A 62 0.67 24.81 -4.93
CA THR A 62 0.69 26.14 -4.33
C THR A 62 1.90 26.31 -3.42
N LEU A 63 2.20 25.33 -2.58
CA LEU A 63 3.34 25.38 -1.68
C LEU A 63 4.68 25.43 -2.47
N ASP A 64 4.79 24.65 -3.54
CA ASP A 64 5.96 24.68 -4.43
C ASP A 64 6.13 26.05 -5.09
N SER A 65 5.06 26.67 -5.59
CA SER A 65 5.10 28.01 -6.17
C SER A 65 5.54 29.08 -5.18
N LEU A 66 5.24 28.86 -3.89
CA LEU A 66 5.68 29.72 -2.78
C LEU A 66 7.04 29.32 -2.21
N GLN A 67 7.75 28.37 -2.84
CA GLN A 67 9.04 27.84 -2.39
C GLN A 67 9.02 27.32 -0.94
N ARG A 68 7.86 26.83 -0.49
CA ARG A 68 7.71 26.16 0.79
C ARG A 68 8.16 24.70 0.66
N LYS A 69 8.98 24.27 1.60
CA LYS A 69 9.50 22.88 1.59
C LYS A 69 8.39 21.88 1.92
N VAL A 70 8.16 20.96 1.02
CA VAL A 70 7.20 19.86 1.17
C VAL A 70 7.92 18.54 0.97
N ILE A 71 7.53 17.53 1.74
CA ILE A 71 7.95 16.14 1.57
C ILE A 71 6.69 15.29 1.53
N LEU A 72 6.53 14.56 0.42
CA LEU A 72 5.40 13.67 0.22
C LEU A 72 5.79 12.26 0.64
N LEU A 73 4.92 11.61 1.42
CA LEU A 73 5.13 10.28 1.96
C LEU A 73 3.91 9.38 1.74
N ALA A 74 4.16 8.10 1.62
CA ALA A 74 3.10 7.08 1.61
C ALA A 74 3.58 5.79 2.29
N PRO A 75 2.68 4.90 2.73
CA PRO A 75 3.05 3.65 3.41
C PRO A 75 3.78 2.65 2.52
N THR A 76 3.45 2.60 1.23
CA THR A 76 3.99 1.62 0.25
C THR A 76 4.62 2.31 -0.96
N GLY A 77 5.49 1.59 -1.71
CA GLY A 77 6.11 2.08 -2.94
C GLY A 77 5.07 2.45 -3.99
N ARG A 78 4.05 1.60 -4.19
CA ARG A 78 2.97 1.87 -5.13
C ARG A 78 2.15 3.11 -4.75
N ALA A 79 1.79 3.27 -3.48
CA ALA A 79 1.08 4.47 -3.02
C ALA A 79 1.95 5.73 -3.21
N ALA A 80 3.25 5.66 -2.93
CA ALA A 80 4.19 6.76 -3.17
C ALA A 80 4.27 7.13 -4.66
N LYS A 81 4.32 6.16 -5.57
CA LYS A 81 4.28 6.39 -7.02
C LYS A 81 2.99 7.06 -7.47
N VAL A 82 1.84 6.57 -7.02
CA VAL A 82 0.53 7.18 -7.30
C VAL A 82 0.49 8.60 -6.77
N PHE A 83 0.96 8.83 -5.54
CA PHE A 83 1.04 10.16 -4.93
C PHE A 83 1.93 11.11 -5.73
N SER A 84 3.13 10.66 -6.10
CA SER A 84 4.06 11.44 -6.93
C SER A 84 3.42 11.83 -8.27
N GLY A 85 2.70 10.91 -8.90
CA GLY A 85 2.06 11.12 -10.19
C GLY A 85 1.01 12.22 -10.18
N TYR A 86 0.09 12.22 -9.21
CA TYR A 86 -0.97 13.22 -9.17
C TYR A 86 -0.54 14.55 -8.53
N ALA A 87 0.44 14.53 -7.62
CA ALA A 87 0.98 15.74 -7.01
C ALA A 87 2.02 16.44 -7.88
N GLU A 88 2.53 15.77 -8.92
CA GLU A 88 3.63 16.23 -9.79
C GLU A 88 4.89 16.62 -8.97
N HIS A 89 5.11 15.90 -7.86
CA HIS A 89 6.19 16.15 -6.91
C HIS A 89 6.72 14.81 -6.39
N PRO A 90 8.04 14.66 -6.17
CA PRO A 90 8.61 13.41 -5.67
C PRO A 90 7.99 12.97 -4.34
N ALA A 91 7.54 11.71 -4.27
CA ALA A 91 7.04 11.09 -3.06
C ALA A 91 7.87 9.85 -2.70
N TYR A 92 7.98 9.57 -1.41
CA TYR A 92 8.79 8.49 -0.88
C TYR A 92 7.97 7.60 0.04
N THR A 93 8.42 6.38 0.29
CA THR A 93 7.82 5.61 1.37
C THR A 93 8.20 6.20 2.72
N ILE A 94 7.29 6.09 3.71
CA ILE A 94 7.57 6.52 5.09
C ILE A 94 8.86 5.87 5.57
N HIS A 95 8.99 4.55 5.40
CA HIS A 95 10.16 3.78 5.84
C HIS A 95 11.46 4.31 5.25
N LYS A 96 11.51 4.58 3.95
CA LYS A 96 12.69 5.13 3.27
C LYS A 96 13.10 6.49 3.86
N LYS A 97 12.14 7.29 4.30
CA LYS A 97 12.43 8.65 4.79
C LYS A 97 12.84 8.70 6.24
N ILE A 98 12.17 7.93 7.11
CA ILE A 98 12.33 8.06 8.55
C ILE A 98 13.34 7.08 9.16
N TYR A 99 13.73 6.03 8.43
CA TYR A 99 14.70 5.05 8.92
C TYR A 99 15.99 5.06 8.14
N ARG A 100 17.05 4.59 8.80
CA ARG A 100 18.36 4.32 8.19
C ARG A 100 18.91 3.00 8.72
N GLN A 101 19.66 2.30 7.90
CA GLN A 101 20.36 1.09 8.32
C GLN A 101 21.50 1.44 9.29
N LYS A 102 21.60 0.71 10.38
CA LYS A 102 22.68 0.88 11.36
C LYS A 102 23.95 0.21 10.86
N VAL A 103 24.94 1.01 10.47
CA VAL A 103 26.20 0.55 9.86
C VAL A 103 27.07 -0.30 10.81
N PHE A 104 26.90 -0.19 12.14
CA PHE A 104 27.72 -0.83 13.15
C PHE A 104 26.90 -1.42 14.30
N SER A 105 26.14 -2.50 14.13
CA SER A 105 25.59 -3.24 15.25
C SER A 105 25.72 -4.74 15.08
N ASN A 106 26.12 -5.40 16.16
CA ASN A 106 26.24 -6.85 16.26
C ASN A 106 24.89 -7.56 16.42
N GLU A 107 23.80 -6.82 16.47
CA GLU A 107 22.44 -7.29 16.64
C GLU A 107 21.70 -7.23 15.30
N THR A 108 20.84 -8.20 15.09
CA THR A 108 19.98 -8.39 13.91
C THR A 108 19.43 -7.06 13.34
N ASP A 109 19.57 -6.89 12.05
CA ASP A 109 19.01 -5.88 11.11
C ASP A 109 18.08 -4.82 11.72
N ASN A 110 18.58 -4.01 12.63
CA ASN A 110 17.79 -2.96 13.25
C ASN A 110 17.96 -1.66 12.45
N PHE A 111 16.92 -1.29 11.73
CA PHE A 111 16.76 0.07 11.25
C PHE A 111 16.46 0.96 12.45
N VAL A 112 17.22 2.02 12.55
CA VAL A 112 17.01 3.05 13.59
C VAL A 112 16.37 4.27 12.96
N ALA A 113 15.61 5.00 13.76
CA ALA A 113 15.08 6.28 13.34
C ALA A 113 16.21 7.20 12.84
N ASN A 114 16.00 7.78 11.68
CA ASN A 114 16.93 8.76 11.11
C ASN A 114 16.80 10.09 11.86
N GLN A 115 17.86 10.90 11.83
CA GLN A 115 17.76 12.26 12.33
C GLN A 115 17.05 13.15 11.30
N ASN A 116 16.01 13.88 11.71
CA ASN A 116 15.36 14.86 10.86
C ASN A 116 16.20 16.14 10.76
N LEU A 117 16.86 16.33 9.63
CA LEU A 117 17.65 17.52 9.33
C LEU A 117 16.85 18.61 8.59
N HIS A 118 15.56 18.35 8.30
CA HIS A 118 14.70 19.31 7.63
C HIS A 118 14.32 20.45 8.56
N ARG A 119 14.08 21.63 7.97
CA ARG A 119 13.65 22.83 8.68
C ARG A 119 12.50 23.48 7.95
N ASN A 120 11.48 23.91 8.70
CA ASN A 120 10.28 24.59 8.17
C ASN A 120 9.65 23.81 7.02
N THR A 121 9.53 22.49 7.19
CA THR A 121 9.10 21.56 6.16
C THR A 121 7.75 20.94 6.53
N LEU A 122 6.83 20.92 5.60
CA LEU A 122 5.57 20.20 5.74
C LEU A 122 5.74 18.76 5.19
N PHE A 123 5.50 17.78 6.05
CA PHE A 123 5.40 16.38 5.67
C PHE A 123 3.94 16.05 5.39
N ILE A 124 3.63 15.59 4.20
CA ILE A 124 2.27 15.18 3.80
C ILE A 124 2.29 13.68 3.59
N VAL A 125 1.44 12.96 4.30
CA VAL A 125 1.32 11.51 4.22
C VAL A 125 -0.03 11.16 3.63
N ASP A 126 -0.05 10.52 2.47
CA ASP A 126 -1.26 9.95 1.89
C ASP A 126 -1.42 8.48 2.27
N GLU A 127 -2.64 7.93 2.11
CA GLU A 127 -3.02 6.58 2.54
C GLU A 127 -2.68 6.29 4.02
N ALA A 128 -2.87 7.30 4.89
CA ALA A 128 -2.59 7.19 6.31
C ALA A 128 -3.43 6.11 7.03
N SER A 129 -4.52 5.65 6.41
CA SER A 129 -5.32 4.49 6.88
C SER A 129 -4.51 3.20 7.03
N MET A 130 -3.37 3.08 6.36
CA MET A 130 -2.49 1.90 6.42
C MET A 130 -1.41 1.98 7.51
N ILE A 131 -1.30 3.10 8.24
CA ILE A 131 -0.25 3.30 9.24
C ILE A 131 -0.66 2.62 10.55
N ALA A 132 0.07 1.56 10.91
CA ALA A 132 -0.10 0.85 12.17
C ALA A 132 0.64 1.51 13.33
N ASN A 133 0.13 1.29 14.54
CA ASN A 133 0.84 1.66 15.77
C ASN A 133 0.97 0.49 16.76
N GLU A 134 0.37 -0.66 16.49
CA GLU A 134 0.69 -1.87 17.23
C GLU A 134 1.98 -2.48 16.68
N GLY A 135 2.95 -2.71 17.56
CA GLY A 135 4.20 -3.36 17.23
C GLY A 135 3.95 -4.83 16.86
N LEU A 136 3.99 -5.15 15.57
CA LEU A 136 4.06 -6.54 15.13
C LEU A 136 5.32 -7.16 15.76
N SER A 137 5.16 -8.19 16.56
CA SER A 137 6.26 -8.94 17.20
C SER A 137 7.26 -9.41 16.12
N GLY A 138 8.44 -8.79 16.08
CA GLY A 138 9.47 -9.01 15.06
C GLY A 138 9.74 -7.81 14.15
N GLY A 139 9.25 -6.62 14.47
CA GLY A 139 9.55 -5.39 13.71
C GLY A 139 11.03 -5.07 13.73
N HIS A 140 11.65 -4.98 12.53
CA HIS A 140 13.07 -4.63 12.36
C HIS A 140 13.31 -3.11 12.25
N PHE A 141 12.26 -2.30 12.38
CA PHE A 141 12.31 -0.84 12.23
C PHE A 141 12.04 -0.12 13.54
N GLY A 142 12.93 0.79 13.92
CA GLY A 142 12.75 1.76 14.99
C GLY A 142 12.18 1.16 16.28
N SER A 143 11.06 1.70 16.73
CA SER A 143 10.30 1.18 17.88
C SER A 143 9.40 -0.02 17.54
N GLY A 144 9.22 -0.33 16.26
CA GLY A 144 8.20 -1.26 15.76
C GLY A 144 6.80 -0.62 15.63
N ARG A 145 6.65 0.66 15.96
CA ARG A 145 5.41 1.44 15.94
C ARG A 145 5.56 2.57 14.92
N LEU A 146 5.01 2.37 13.73
CA LEU A 146 5.28 3.27 12.61
C LEU A 146 4.75 4.69 12.83
N LEU A 147 3.59 4.83 13.47
CA LEU A 147 3.03 6.14 13.79
C LEU A 147 3.88 6.88 14.82
N ASP A 148 4.30 6.21 15.91
CA ASP A 148 5.18 6.78 16.93
C ASP A 148 6.47 7.32 16.29
N ASP A 149 7.12 6.48 15.48
CA ASP A 149 8.39 6.82 14.83
C ASP A 149 8.23 7.97 13.83
N LEU A 150 7.12 8.01 13.07
CA LEU A 150 6.81 9.09 12.14
C LEU A 150 6.60 10.43 12.86
N VAL A 151 5.79 10.42 13.94
CA VAL A 151 5.53 11.63 14.74
C VAL A 151 6.83 12.13 15.36
N GLN A 152 7.59 11.26 16.00
CA GLN A 152 8.90 11.64 16.57
C GLN A 152 9.86 12.19 15.51
N TYR A 153 9.93 11.54 14.35
CA TYR A 153 10.82 12.01 13.27
C TYR A 153 10.43 13.41 12.82
N VAL A 154 9.15 13.66 12.54
CA VAL A 154 8.69 14.96 12.01
C VAL A 154 8.95 16.08 13.02
N TYR A 155 8.51 15.90 14.28
CA TYR A 155 8.57 16.97 15.29
C TYR A 155 9.96 17.14 15.94
N ASN A 156 10.89 16.22 15.70
CA ASN A 156 12.32 16.45 15.98
C ASN A 156 12.98 17.44 14.99
N GLY A 157 12.33 17.74 13.88
CA GLY A 157 12.78 18.75 12.91
C GLY A 157 12.33 20.15 13.28
N LEU A 158 13.21 21.14 13.13
CA LEU A 158 12.92 22.53 13.50
C LEU A 158 11.82 23.14 12.62
N GLY A 159 10.66 23.47 13.20
CA GLY A 159 9.52 24.06 12.50
C GLY A 159 8.88 23.14 11.46
N CYS A 160 9.09 21.83 11.59
CA CYS A 160 8.43 20.83 10.74
C CYS A 160 6.99 20.57 11.22
N ARG A 161 6.12 20.21 10.28
CA ARG A 161 4.70 19.93 10.53
C ARG A 161 4.28 18.68 9.79
N LEU A 162 3.21 18.05 10.26
CA LEU A 162 2.63 16.84 9.68
C LEU A 162 1.22 17.09 9.17
N MET A 163 0.93 16.58 7.97
CA MET A 163 -0.40 16.44 7.42
C MET A 163 -0.66 14.98 7.10
N LEU A 164 -1.74 14.42 7.62
CA LEU A 164 -2.18 13.06 7.39
C LEU A 164 -3.45 13.06 6.54
N ILE A 165 -3.48 12.23 5.51
CA ILE A 165 -4.60 12.11 4.57
C ILE A 165 -5.00 10.64 4.52
N GLY A 166 -6.30 10.36 4.66
CA GLY A 166 -6.77 8.98 4.59
C GLY A 166 -8.28 8.85 4.48
N ASP A 167 -8.71 7.60 4.44
CA ASP A 167 -10.10 7.21 4.29
C ASP A 167 -10.47 6.22 5.41
N THR A 168 -11.35 6.64 6.31
CA THR A 168 -11.76 5.85 7.49
C THR A 168 -12.69 4.68 7.16
N ALA A 169 -13.26 4.64 5.94
CA ALA A 169 -14.07 3.52 5.49
C ALA A 169 -13.24 2.39 4.86
N GLN A 170 -11.95 2.63 4.55
CA GLN A 170 -11.04 1.59 4.10
C GLN A 170 -10.64 0.63 5.23
N LEU A 171 -10.04 -0.49 4.87
CA LEU A 171 -9.48 -1.43 5.83
C LEU A 171 -8.42 -0.75 6.71
N PRO A 172 -8.51 -0.89 8.03
CA PRO A 172 -7.46 -0.46 8.94
C PRO A 172 -6.21 -1.37 8.81
N PRO A 173 -5.10 -1.03 9.49
CA PRO A 173 -3.96 -1.91 9.59
C PRO A 173 -4.34 -3.26 10.22
N ILE A 174 -3.62 -4.31 9.83
CA ILE A 174 -3.87 -5.67 10.34
C ILE A 174 -3.67 -5.70 11.86
N GLY A 175 -4.70 -6.16 12.59
CA GLY A 175 -4.69 -6.27 14.05
C GLY A 175 -5.24 -5.03 14.77
N GLU A 176 -5.59 -3.97 14.04
CA GLU A 176 -6.20 -2.76 14.60
C GLU A 176 -7.67 -2.63 14.13
N GLU A 177 -8.56 -2.18 15.02
CA GLU A 177 -9.99 -1.96 14.70
C GLU A 177 -10.19 -0.68 13.89
N GLU A 178 -9.33 0.33 14.13
CA GLU A 178 -9.32 1.61 13.43
C GLU A 178 -7.89 2.03 13.12
N SER A 179 -7.72 2.90 12.12
CA SER A 179 -6.41 3.47 11.83
C SER A 179 -6.00 4.51 12.89
N PRO A 180 -4.96 4.28 13.69
CA PRO A 180 -4.52 5.22 14.71
C PRO A 180 -4.05 6.55 14.11
N ALA A 181 -3.51 6.55 12.90
CA ALA A 181 -3.10 7.76 12.19
C ALA A 181 -4.28 8.65 11.76
N LEU A 182 -5.50 8.10 11.74
CA LEU A 182 -6.73 8.84 11.43
C LEU A 182 -7.58 9.11 12.69
N SER A 183 -7.09 8.76 13.89
CA SER A 183 -7.77 9.02 15.16
C SER A 183 -7.31 10.33 15.79
N VAL A 184 -8.25 11.26 15.99
CA VAL A 184 -7.98 12.53 16.68
C VAL A 184 -7.43 12.27 18.08
N ALA A 185 -8.06 11.32 18.82
CA ALA A 185 -7.65 10.98 20.18
C ALA A 185 -6.23 10.40 20.23
N ALA A 186 -5.86 9.54 19.28
CA ALA A 186 -4.51 8.99 19.20
C ALA A 186 -3.47 10.09 18.93
N LEU A 187 -3.76 11.01 18.00
CA LEU A 187 -2.85 12.12 17.68
C LEU A 187 -2.73 13.11 18.84
N GLN A 188 -3.81 13.40 19.57
CA GLN A 188 -3.78 14.22 20.79
C GLN A 188 -2.96 13.53 21.91
N GLY A 189 -2.94 12.19 21.95
CA GLY A 189 -2.10 11.42 22.87
C GLY A 189 -0.59 11.70 22.73
N TYR A 190 -0.14 12.20 21.57
CA TYR A 190 1.24 12.68 21.36
C TYR A 190 1.44 14.14 21.78
N GLY A 191 0.44 14.80 22.35
CA GLY A 191 0.48 16.23 22.67
C GLY A 191 0.25 17.14 21.47
N LEU A 192 -0.23 16.62 20.34
CA LEU A 192 -0.43 17.38 19.12
C LEU A 192 -1.78 18.13 19.13
N GLU A 193 -1.77 19.38 18.68
CA GLU A 193 -2.97 20.14 18.35
C GLU A 193 -3.51 19.69 16.99
N VAL A 194 -4.67 19.02 16.97
CA VAL A 194 -5.24 18.42 15.75
C VAL A 194 -6.22 19.39 15.09
N THR A 195 -5.92 19.78 13.85
CA THR A 195 -6.88 20.45 12.96
C THR A 195 -7.48 19.40 12.04
N GLU A 196 -8.72 18.99 12.31
CA GLU A 196 -9.43 17.98 11.53
C GLU A 196 -10.26 18.61 10.42
N CYS A 197 -10.25 17.96 9.26
CA CYS A 197 -11.11 18.27 8.12
C CYS A 197 -11.69 16.98 7.55
N VAL A 198 -13.00 16.92 7.33
CA VAL A 198 -13.70 15.76 6.79
C VAL A 198 -14.36 16.12 5.47
N LEU A 199 -14.06 15.36 4.41
CA LEU A 199 -14.68 15.47 3.10
C LEU A 199 -15.67 14.32 2.90
N THR A 200 -16.96 14.63 2.89
CA THR A 200 -18.03 13.64 2.77
C THR A 200 -18.71 13.68 1.41
N LYS A 201 -18.77 14.87 0.80
CA LYS A 201 -19.47 15.07 -0.47
C LYS A 201 -18.67 14.48 -1.64
N VAL A 202 -19.25 13.49 -2.31
CA VAL A 202 -18.68 12.91 -3.53
C VAL A 202 -18.81 13.94 -4.68
N VAL A 203 -17.68 14.29 -5.30
CA VAL A 203 -17.58 15.30 -6.38
C VAL A 203 -17.33 14.70 -7.76
N ARG A 204 -16.80 13.46 -7.84
CA ARG A 204 -16.79 12.74 -9.12
C ARG A 204 -18.24 12.55 -9.57
N GLN A 205 -18.49 12.76 -10.86
CA GLN A 205 -19.82 12.52 -11.42
C GLN A 205 -20.22 11.08 -11.10
N THR A 206 -21.03 10.90 -10.05
CA THR A 206 -21.63 9.61 -9.68
C THR A 206 -22.73 9.22 -10.67
N GLU A 207 -23.27 10.20 -11.40
CA GLU A 207 -24.22 9.95 -12.48
C GLU A 207 -23.50 9.16 -13.59
N GLY A 208 -23.63 7.83 -13.53
CA GLY A 208 -23.04 6.89 -14.49
C GLY A 208 -21.91 5.99 -13.97
N SER A 209 -21.39 6.18 -12.73
CA SER A 209 -20.42 5.25 -12.14
C SER A 209 -21.02 4.37 -11.05
N GLY A 210 -21.18 3.08 -11.37
CA GLY A 210 -21.59 2.07 -10.41
C GLY A 210 -20.55 1.77 -9.35
N ILE A 211 -19.26 1.88 -9.68
CA ILE A 211 -18.17 1.73 -8.71
C ILE A 211 -18.34 2.74 -7.57
N LEU A 212 -18.51 4.02 -7.89
CA LEU A 212 -18.65 5.08 -6.88
C LEU A 212 -20.01 5.03 -6.18
N SER A 213 -21.08 4.70 -6.88
CA SER A 213 -22.42 4.57 -6.31
C SER A 213 -22.44 3.47 -5.25
N ASN A 214 -21.96 2.27 -5.59
CA ASN A 214 -21.89 1.15 -4.65
C ASN A 214 -20.91 1.41 -3.50
N ALA A 215 -19.75 2.01 -3.77
CA ALA A 215 -18.82 2.42 -2.71
C ALA A 215 -19.47 3.41 -1.74
N THR A 216 -20.29 4.34 -2.23
CA THR A 216 -21.03 5.30 -1.40
C THR A 216 -22.06 4.59 -0.52
N ALA A 217 -22.84 3.66 -1.07
CA ALA A 217 -23.81 2.87 -0.31
C ALA A 217 -23.14 2.02 0.78
N LEU A 218 -22.01 1.37 0.46
CA LEU A 218 -21.20 0.62 1.44
C LEU A 218 -20.68 1.51 2.56
N ARG A 219 -20.16 2.69 2.22
CA ARG A 219 -19.70 3.69 3.19
C ARG A 219 -20.81 4.15 4.13
N GLU A 220 -22.02 4.42 3.60
CA GLU A 220 -23.16 4.83 4.42
C GLU A 220 -23.50 3.76 5.44
N ARG A 221 -23.45 2.48 5.06
CA ARG A 221 -23.64 1.37 6.00
C ARG A 221 -22.52 1.29 7.04
N ILE A 222 -21.26 1.52 6.65
CA ILE A 222 -20.12 1.57 7.60
C ILE A 222 -20.31 2.70 8.61
N VAL A 223 -20.68 3.89 8.15
CA VAL A 223 -20.89 5.07 9.03
C VAL A 223 -22.08 4.88 9.99
N ASN A 224 -23.13 4.21 9.52
CA ASN A 224 -24.34 3.94 10.32
C ASN A 224 -24.25 2.63 11.13
N GLU A 225 -23.11 1.94 11.10
CA GLU A 225 -22.89 0.63 11.75
C GLU A 225 -23.96 -0.43 11.39
N ASP A 226 -24.46 -0.37 10.14
CA ASP A 226 -25.48 -1.27 9.61
C ASP A 226 -24.84 -2.48 8.91
N PHE A 227 -24.62 -3.55 9.67
CA PHE A 227 -23.94 -4.77 9.19
C PHE A 227 -24.83 -6.03 9.26
N PHE A 228 -26.12 -5.86 9.38
CA PHE A 228 -27.06 -6.97 9.67
C PHE A 228 -27.45 -7.77 8.42
N GLU A 229 -27.32 -7.19 7.23
CA GLU A 229 -27.72 -7.82 5.98
C GLU A 229 -26.63 -7.67 4.92
N TYR A 230 -26.65 -8.54 3.90
CA TYR A 230 -25.76 -8.38 2.75
C TYR A 230 -25.99 -7.02 2.06
N PRO A 231 -24.91 -6.35 1.65
CA PRO A 231 -25.06 -5.18 0.81
C PRO A 231 -25.62 -5.58 -0.56
N LYS A 232 -26.58 -4.82 -1.07
CA LYS A 232 -27.13 -5.00 -2.41
C LYS A 232 -26.31 -4.17 -3.39
N ILE A 233 -25.66 -4.84 -4.33
CA ILE A 233 -24.82 -4.18 -5.34
C ILE A 233 -25.65 -3.84 -6.57
N SER A 234 -25.65 -2.59 -6.96
CA SER A 234 -26.33 -2.10 -8.13
C SER A 234 -25.43 -2.23 -9.37
N CYS A 235 -25.83 -3.08 -10.31
CA CYS A 235 -25.08 -3.32 -11.56
C CYS A 235 -25.88 -2.91 -12.81
N LYS A 236 -27.22 -2.92 -12.73
CA LYS A 236 -28.12 -2.91 -13.88
C LYS A 236 -27.99 -1.67 -14.78
N ASN A 237 -27.69 -0.51 -14.21
CA ASN A 237 -27.64 0.77 -14.92
C ASN A 237 -26.21 1.32 -15.08
N TYR A 238 -25.21 0.51 -14.75
CA TYR A 238 -23.83 0.94 -14.69
C TYR A 238 -22.94 0.11 -15.60
N PRO A 239 -22.28 0.71 -16.60
CA PRO A 239 -21.42 -0.03 -17.52
C PRO A 239 -20.08 -0.45 -16.86
N ASP A 240 -19.70 0.19 -15.75
CA ASP A 240 -18.44 0.03 -15.05
C ASP A 240 -18.48 -1.00 -13.91
N VAL A 241 -19.62 -1.70 -13.68
CA VAL A 241 -19.75 -2.83 -12.75
C VAL A 241 -20.48 -3.98 -13.44
N ARG A 242 -19.85 -5.15 -13.51
CA ARG A 242 -20.40 -6.31 -14.20
C ARG A 242 -20.32 -7.56 -13.32
N ILE A 243 -21.37 -8.37 -13.33
CA ILE A 243 -21.34 -9.71 -12.77
C ILE A 243 -20.72 -10.63 -13.80
N LEU A 244 -19.75 -11.44 -13.37
CA LEU A 244 -19.04 -12.37 -14.23
C LEU A 244 -19.16 -13.80 -13.69
N PRO A 245 -19.80 -14.72 -14.45
CA PRO A 245 -19.77 -16.15 -14.13
C PRO A 245 -18.33 -16.68 -14.17
N GLY A 246 -18.02 -17.60 -13.25
CA GLY A 246 -16.68 -18.20 -13.20
C GLY A 246 -16.28 -18.94 -14.47
N SER A 247 -17.25 -19.41 -15.26
CA SER A 247 -17.00 -20.04 -16.57
C SER A 247 -16.42 -19.07 -17.62
N GLU A 248 -16.68 -17.77 -17.49
CA GLU A 248 -16.24 -16.73 -18.41
C GLU A 248 -14.95 -16.01 -17.92
N LEU A 249 -14.49 -16.35 -16.72
CA LEU A 249 -13.41 -15.62 -16.04
C LEU A 249 -12.10 -15.60 -16.83
N ILE A 250 -11.71 -16.75 -17.40
CA ILE A 250 -10.44 -16.90 -18.13
C ILE A 250 -10.44 -16.00 -19.38
N GLU A 251 -11.53 -16.05 -20.14
CA GLU A 251 -11.70 -15.25 -21.34
C GLU A 251 -11.73 -13.74 -21.02
N ALA A 252 -12.44 -13.34 -19.95
CA ALA A 252 -12.51 -11.97 -19.52
C ALA A 252 -11.15 -11.42 -19.04
N ILE A 253 -10.33 -12.23 -18.34
CA ILE A 253 -8.98 -11.82 -17.93
C ILE A 253 -8.06 -11.69 -19.15
N ASP A 254 -8.11 -12.63 -20.10
CA ASP A 254 -7.30 -12.59 -21.32
C ASP A 254 -7.64 -11.36 -22.16
N GLU A 255 -8.93 -11.06 -22.33
CA GLU A 255 -9.40 -9.85 -22.99
C GLU A 255 -8.87 -8.58 -22.31
N CYS A 256 -8.96 -8.50 -20.98
CA CYS A 256 -8.46 -7.36 -20.22
C CYS A 256 -6.93 -7.20 -20.36
N TYR A 257 -6.17 -8.28 -20.33
CA TYR A 257 -4.73 -8.23 -20.57
C TYR A 257 -4.38 -7.74 -21.97
N GLY A 258 -5.17 -8.11 -22.97
CA GLY A 258 -5.01 -7.61 -24.34
C GLY A 258 -5.34 -6.13 -24.49
N HIS A 259 -6.33 -5.62 -23.74
CA HIS A 259 -6.80 -4.24 -23.88
C HIS A 259 -6.05 -3.23 -23.03
N VAL A 260 -5.78 -3.52 -21.78
CA VAL A 260 -5.20 -2.55 -20.84
C VAL A 260 -3.84 -2.98 -20.26
N GLY A 261 -3.43 -4.23 -20.47
CA GLY A 261 -2.17 -4.78 -19.98
C GLY A 261 -2.29 -5.48 -18.62
N LEU A 262 -1.23 -6.24 -18.30
CA LEU A 262 -1.13 -7.01 -17.06
C LEU A 262 -1.03 -6.12 -15.82
N ASP A 263 -0.36 -4.99 -15.94
CA ASP A 263 -0.10 -4.01 -14.86
C ASP A 263 -1.35 -3.19 -14.47
N GLU A 264 -2.32 -3.10 -15.38
CA GLU A 264 -3.59 -2.41 -15.18
C GLU A 264 -4.77 -3.35 -14.89
N THR A 265 -4.50 -4.65 -14.68
CA THR A 265 -5.52 -5.68 -14.42
C THR A 265 -5.14 -6.48 -13.18
N ILE A 266 -6.05 -6.64 -12.22
CA ILE A 266 -5.79 -7.36 -10.97
C ILE A 266 -7.00 -8.20 -10.55
N VAL A 267 -6.75 -9.35 -9.90
CA VAL A 267 -7.77 -10.09 -9.17
C VAL A 267 -7.62 -9.80 -7.68
N ILE A 268 -8.69 -9.40 -7.02
CA ILE A 268 -8.72 -9.13 -5.57
C ILE A 268 -9.59 -10.18 -4.89
N CYS A 269 -9.06 -10.81 -3.85
CA CYS A 269 -9.76 -11.85 -3.10
C CYS A 269 -9.52 -11.73 -1.58
N ARG A 270 -10.25 -12.55 -0.79
CA ARG A 270 -10.23 -12.47 0.69
C ARG A 270 -9.07 -13.21 1.35
N SER A 271 -8.46 -14.18 0.67
CA SER A 271 -7.43 -15.02 1.31
C SER A 271 -6.24 -15.29 0.40
N ASN A 272 -5.07 -15.52 1.02
CA ASN A 272 -3.86 -15.92 0.30
C ASN A 272 -4.04 -17.23 -0.46
N LYS A 273 -4.82 -18.17 0.09
CA LYS A 273 -5.15 -19.44 -0.57
C LYS A 273 -5.88 -19.22 -1.90
N ARG A 274 -6.89 -18.36 -1.92
CA ARG A 274 -7.61 -18.01 -3.18
C ARG A 274 -6.70 -17.26 -4.13
N ALA A 275 -5.92 -16.31 -3.65
CA ALA A 275 -4.94 -15.60 -4.48
C ALA A 275 -3.95 -16.56 -5.14
N SER A 276 -3.46 -17.56 -4.42
CA SER A 276 -2.57 -18.60 -4.97
C SER A 276 -3.24 -19.43 -6.05
N LEU A 277 -4.51 -19.81 -5.88
CA LEU A 277 -5.28 -20.54 -6.90
C LEU A 277 -5.48 -19.70 -8.16
N TYR A 278 -5.87 -18.44 -8.03
CA TYR A 278 -6.00 -17.53 -9.16
C TYR A 278 -4.67 -17.31 -9.88
N ASN A 279 -3.60 -17.04 -9.14
CA ASN A 279 -2.26 -16.86 -9.70
C ASN A 279 -1.81 -18.07 -10.53
N LYS A 280 -2.04 -19.28 -10.03
CA LYS A 280 -1.75 -20.52 -10.74
C LYS A 280 -2.63 -20.68 -11.99
N GLY A 281 -3.94 -20.43 -11.86
CA GLY A 281 -4.88 -20.53 -12.99
C GLY A 281 -4.56 -19.51 -14.09
N ILE A 282 -4.29 -18.26 -13.74
CA ILE A 282 -3.93 -17.20 -14.69
C ILE A 282 -2.63 -17.57 -15.44
N ARG A 283 -1.59 -17.98 -14.72
CA ARG A 283 -0.33 -18.36 -15.36
C ARG A 283 -0.49 -19.53 -16.33
N ASN A 284 -1.17 -20.59 -15.92
CA ASN A 284 -1.28 -21.80 -16.71
C ASN A 284 -2.24 -21.64 -17.90
N THR A 285 -3.39 -20.98 -17.68
CA THR A 285 -4.51 -21.02 -18.63
C THR A 285 -4.61 -19.74 -19.46
N VAL A 286 -4.27 -18.57 -18.91
CA VAL A 286 -4.31 -17.29 -19.62
C VAL A 286 -2.96 -16.96 -20.25
N LEU A 287 -1.87 -17.11 -19.48
CA LEU A 287 -0.52 -16.74 -19.94
C LEU A 287 0.26 -17.89 -20.56
N TYR A 288 -0.26 -19.12 -20.52
CA TYR A 288 0.35 -20.34 -21.04
C TYR A 288 1.79 -20.56 -20.56
N ARG A 289 2.04 -20.28 -19.25
CA ARG A 289 3.34 -20.41 -18.61
C ARG A 289 3.41 -21.70 -17.81
N GLU A 290 4.12 -22.69 -18.32
CA GLU A 290 4.24 -24.01 -17.70
C GLU A 290 5.37 -24.06 -16.67
N ASP A 291 6.50 -23.37 -16.94
CA ASP A 291 7.64 -23.32 -16.03
C ASP A 291 7.26 -22.57 -14.74
N GLU A 292 7.89 -22.96 -13.63
CA GLU A 292 7.65 -22.32 -12.33
C GLU A 292 7.94 -20.81 -12.33
N LEU A 293 8.88 -20.36 -13.18
CA LEU A 293 9.23 -18.96 -13.33
C LEU A 293 9.59 -18.63 -14.79
N ASN A 294 8.92 -17.66 -15.36
CA ASN A 294 9.13 -17.20 -16.71
C ASN A 294 9.50 -15.71 -16.76
N THR A 295 10.23 -15.33 -17.80
CA THR A 295 10.40 -13.91 -18.14
C THR A 295 9.04 -13.26 -18.35
N GLY A 296 8.85 -12.07 -17.79
CA GLY A 296 7.59 -11.34 -17.79
C GLY A 296 6.64 -11.72 -16.64
N ASP A 297 6.99 -12.70 -15.77
CA ASP A 297 6.18 -12.96 -14.58
C ASP A 297 6.13 -11.74 -13.67
N MET A 298 4.93 -11.44 -13.19
CA MET A 298 4.71 -10.43 -12.16
C MET A 298 4.80 -11.07 -10.79
N LEU A 299 5.69 -10.56 -9.97
CA LEU A 299 5.97 -11.04 -8.63
C LEU A 299 5.70 -9.93 -7.61
N MET A 300 5.25 -10.31 -6.43
CA MET A 300 5.16 -9.44 -5.27
C MET A 300 6.11 -9.93 -4.18
N VAL A 301 6.87 -9.02 -3.62
CA VAL A 301 7.75 -9.30 -2.49
C VAL A 301 6.90 -9.59 -1.26
N ALA A 302 7.17 -10.71 -0.59
CA ALA A 302 6.38 -11.19 0.54
C ALA A 302 6.95 -10.79 1.91
N LYS A 303 8.19 -10.33 1.93
CA LYS A 303 8.91 -9.89 3.15
C LYS A 303 9.91 -8.81 2.79
N ASN A 304 10.06 -7.79 3.66
CA ASN A 304 11.08 -6.76 3.49
C ASN A 304 12.47 -7.36 3.31
N ASN A 305 13.24 -6.83 2.38
CA ASN A 305 14.61 -7.25 2.11
C ASN A 305 15.54 -6.04 2.04
N TYR A 306 16.57 -6.06 2.87
CA TYR A 306 17.52 -4.95 3.05
C TYR A 306 18.87 -5.21 2.43
N PHE A 307 19.05 -6.38 1.85
CA PHE A 307 20.31 -6.81 1.27
C PHE A 307 20.44 -6.38 -0.19
N TRP A 308 19.46 -6.72 -1.02
CA TRP A 308 19.54 -6.51 -2.47
C TRP A 308 19.35 -5.06 -2.89
N GLY A 309 18.68 -4.23 -2.07
CA GLY A 309 18.50 -2.80 -2.33
C GLY A 309 19.56 -1.89 -1.74
N ALA A 310 20.46 -2.41 -0.89
CA ALA A 310 21.38 -1.60 -0.08
C ALA A 310 22.31 -0.68 -0.89
N ASP A 311 22.74 -1.11 -2.06
CA ASP A 311 23.63 -0.35 -2.94
C ASP A 311 22.87 0.52 -3.97
N CYS A 312 21.54 0.46 -3.99
CA CYS A 312 20.70 1.19 -4.92
C CYS A 312 20.12 2.45 -4.24
N LYS A 313 20.60 3.62 -4.66
CA LYS A 313 20.20 4.92 -4.07
C LYS A 313 18.70 5.22 -4.21
N GLU A 314 18.06 4.65 -5.22
CA GLU A 314 16.66 4.86 -5.53
C GLU A 314 15.75 3.97 -4.69
N LEU A 315 16.27 2.82 -4.23
CA LEU A 315 15.45 1.80 -3.56
C LEU A 315 15.74 1.65 -2.06
N ASP A 316 16.99 1.78 -1.61
CA ASP A 316 17.54 1.55 -0.26
C ASP A 316 17.22 0.15 0.32
N PHE A 317 16.01 -0.34 0.18
CA PHE A 317 15.56 -1.70 0.51
C PHE A 317 14.33 -2.06 -0.34
N ILE A 318 14.03 -3.35 -0.45
CA ILE A 318 12.86 -3.88 -1.15
C ILE A 318 11.77 -4.17 -0.11
N ALA A 319 10.62 -3.52 -0.24
CA ALA A 319 9.54 -3.61 0.75
C ALA A 319 8.60 -4.80 0.50
N ASN A 320 7.97 -5.29 1.57
CA ASN A 320 6.83 -6.19 1.45
C ASN A 320 5.69 -5.49 0.70
N GLY A 321 5.18 -6.14 -0.34
CA GLY A 321 4.16 -5.58 -1.23
C GLY A 321 4.71 -4.92 -2.49
N ASP A 322 6.02 -4.70 -2.60
CA ASP A 322 6.62 -4.21 -3.84
C ASP A 322 6.39 -5.22 -4.98
N VAL A 323 6.02 -4.69 -6.14
CA VAL A 323 5.80 -5.48 -7.35
C VAL A 323 7.05 -5.44 -8.22
N ALA A 324 7.45 -6.60 -8.73
CA ALA A 324 8.56 -6.76 -9.64
C ALA A 324 8.17 -7.58 -10.86
N VAL A 325 8.81 -7.30 -11.99
CA VAL A 325 8.66 -8.06 -13.25
C VAL A 325 9.95 -8.81 -13.52
N VAL A 326 9.84 -10.10 -13.77
CA VAL A 326 10.99 -10.94 -14.13
C VAL A 326 11.50 -10.55 -15.52
N ARG A 327 12.71 -10.00 -15.61
CA ARG A 327 13.36 -9.67 -16.88
C ARG A 327 14.18 -10.83 -17.42
N ARG A 328 14.81 -11.60 -16.53
CA ARG A 328 15.62 -12.76 -16.91
C ARG A 328 15.68 -13.77 -15.77
N VAL A 329 15.56 -15.04 -16.10
CA VAL A 329 15.89 -16.17 -15.22
C VAL A 329 17.26 -16.72 -15.68
N ARG A 330 18.24 -16.79 -14.77
CA ARG A 330 19.60 -17.22 -15.11
C ARG A 330 19.86 -18.67 -14.69
N ARG A 331 19.61 -18.98 -13.43
CA ARG A 331 19.95 -20.29 -12.85
C ARG A 331 19.03 -20.65 -11.72
N ILE A 332 18.54 -21.88 -11.71
CA ILE A 332 17.79 -22.47 -10.60
C ILE A 332 18.72 -23.47 -9.90
N ARG A 333 18.73 -23.46 -8.58
CA ARG A 333 19.52 -24.36 -7.72
C ARG A 333 18.74 -24.81 -6.52
N GLU A 334 18.99 -26.04 -6.08
CA GLU A 334 18.53 -26.53 -4.79
C GLU A 334 19.69 -26.48 -3.78
N MET A 335 19.48 -25.77 -2.66
CA MET A 335 20.44 -25.62 -1.58
C MET A 335 19.69 -25.58 -0.26
N TYR A 336 20.25 -26.16 0.80
CA TYR A 336 19.67 -26.11 2.16
C TYR A 336 18.25 -26.71 2.25
N GLY A 337 17.87 -27.56 1.29
CA GLY A 337 16.51 -28.12 1.18
C GLY A 337 15.46 -27.11 0.69
N PHE A 338 15.88 -26.04 0.00
CA PHE A 338 15.06 -25.05 -0.68
C PHE A 338 15.53 -24.82 -2.11
N ARG A 339 14.64 -24.31 -2.95
CA ARG A 339 14.93 -23.99 -4.36
C ARG A 339 15.08 -22.48 -4.52
N PHE A 340 16.16 -22.09 -5.15
CA PHE A 340 16.53 -20.70 -5.40
C PHE A 340 16.69 -20.44 -6.88
N ALA A 341 16.38 -19.22 -7.32
CA ALA A 341 16.70 -18.76 -8.66
C ALA A 341 17.51 -17.47 -8.63
N ASP A 342 18.52 -17.38 -9.49
CA ASP A 342 19.21 -16.13 -9.79
C ASP A 342 18.45 -15.44 -10.92
N VAL A 343 17.95 -14.23 -10.68
CA VAL A 343 17.06 -13.51 -11.60
C VAL A 343 17.44 -12.04 -11.73
N VAL A 344 17.01 -11.42 -12.82
CA VAL A 344 16.94 -9.95 -12.95
C VAL A 344 15.48 -9.54 -12.78
N LEU A 345 15.21 -8.72 -11.80
CA LEU A 345 13.89 -8.16 -11.51
C LEU A 345 13.87 -6.67 -11.83
N ALA A 346 12.85 -6.21 -12.55
CA ALA A 346 12.56 -4.79 -12.72
C ALA A 346 11.44 -4.38 -11.77
N PHE A 347 11.59 -3.24 -11.10
CA PHE A 347 10.64 -2.68 -10.15
C PHE A 347 9.89 -1.50 -10.77
N PRO A 348 8.67 -1.68 -11.31
CA PRO A 348 7.95 -0.62 -12.01
C PRO A 348 7.63 0.60 -11.13
N ASP A 349 7.42 0.39 -9.83
CA ASP A 349 7.09 1.47 -8.90
C ASP A 349 8.31 2.34 -8.52
N TYR A 350 9.51 1.93 -8.96
CA TYR A 350 10.78 2.65 -8.80
C TYR A 350 11.44 2.92 -10.15
N ASP A 351 10.69 3.52 -11.07
CA ASP A 351 11.14 3.90 -12.42
C ASP A 351 11.74 2.76 -13.27
N GLY A 352 11.32 1.52 -12.96
CA GLY A 352 11.75 0.33 -13.68
C GLY A 352 13.18 -0.11 -13.39
N ILE A 353 13.75 0.29 -12.26
CA ILE A 353 15.10 -0.13 -11.83
C ILE A 353 15.22 -1.65 -11.88
N GLU A 354 16.31 -2.15 -12.46
CA GLU A 354 16.63 -3.55 -12.57
C GLU A 354 17.69 -3.96 -11.53
N LEU A 355 17.38 -5.00 -10.76
CA LEU A 355 18.30 -5.60 -9.79
C LEU A 355 18.56 -7.07 -10.12
N GLU A 356 19.83 -7.47 -10.02
CA GLU A 356 20.21 -8.87 -10.01
C GLU A 356 20.07 -9.41 -8.59
N VAL A 357 19.14 -10.34 -8.38
CA VAL A 357 18.78 -10.83 -7.05
C VAL A 357 18.65 -12.35 -7.03
N LYS A 358 18.73 -12.91 -5.85
CA LYS A 358 18.33 -14.30 -5.60
C LYS A 358 16.92 -14.32 -5.01
N ILE A 359 16.07 -15.20 -5.54
CA ILE A 359 14.71 -15.41 -5.06
C ILE A 359 14.54 -16.83 -4.53
N LEU A 360 13.60 -16.99 -3.60
CA LEU A 360 13.22 -18.28 -3.02
C LEU A 360 11.93 -18.76 -3.68
N LEU A 361 12.04 -19.85 -4.48
CA LEU A 361 10.93 -20.36 -5.27
C LEU A 361 9.84 -21.05 -4.43
N ASP A 362 10.22 -21.68 -3.32
CA ASP A 362 9.28 -22.41 -2.46
C ASP A 362 8.14 -21.53 -1.93
N THR A 363 8.40 -20.22 -1.79
CA THR A 363 7.36 -19.27 -1.37
C THR A 363 6.29 -19.00 -2.41
N LEU A 364 6.56 -19.23 -3.70
CA LEU A 364 5.59 -19.01 -4.79
C LEU A 364 4.32 -19.85 -4.63
N HIS A 365 4.47 -21.09 -4.16
CA HIS A 365 3.39 -22.07 -4.06
C HIS A 365 2.82 -22.22 -2.64
N SER A 366 3.46 -21.63 -1.64
CA SER A 366 3.00 -21.66 -0.25
C SER A 366 1.67 -20.90 -0.08
N GLU A 367 0.74 -21.43 0.73
CA GLU A 367 -0.47 -20.70 1.15
C GLU A 367 -0.17 -19.66 2.22
N LEU A 368 0.98 -19.77 2.90
CA LEU A 368 1.43 -18.81 3.90
C LEU A 368 1.90 -17.50 3.22
N PRO A 369 1.81 -16.35 3.88
CA PRO A 369 2.27 -15.09 3.31
C PRO A 369 3.79 -15.07 3.05
N SER A 370 4.58 -15.77 3.86
CA SER A 370 6.05 -15.94 3.75
C SER A 370 6.44 -17.30 4.31
N LEU A 371 7.74 -17.61 4.40
CA LEU A 371 8.20 -18.81 5.10
C LEU A 371 7.66 -18.86 6.53
N SER A 372 7.28 -20.05 6.99
CA SER A 372 6.96 -20.30 8.40
C SER A 372 8.18 -20.05 9.29
N LYS A 373 7.96 -19.94 10.60
CA LYS A 373 9.06 -19.76 11.55
C LYS A 373 10.04 -20.96 11.49
N GLU A 374 9.49 -22.18 11.42
CA GLU A 374 10.30 -23.40 11.33
C GLU A 374 11.13 -23.45 10.04
N GLU A 375 10.57 -23.04 8.91
CA GLU A 375 11.30 -22.97 7.63
C GLU A 375 12.38 -21.88 7.65
N ASN A 376 12.08 -20.71 8.22
CA ASN A 376 13.08 -19.66 8.41
C ASN A 376 14.24 -20.13 9.33
N ASP A 377 13.92 -20.80 10.44
CA ASP A 377 14.92 -21.34 11.36
C ASP A 377 15.75 -22.43 10.67
N ARG A 378 15.12 -23.32 9.89
CA ARG A 378 15.83 -24.34 9.11
C ARG A 378 16.82 -23.73 8.12
N LEU A 379 16.39 -22.72 7.37
CA LEU A 379 17.28 -22.00 6.43
C LEU A 379 18.43 -21.32 7.17
N PHE A 380 18.12 -20.64 8.30
CA PHE A 380 19.08 -19.95 9.14
C PHE A 380 20.20 -20.90 9.60
N TYR A 381 19.84 -22.05 10.21
CA TYR A 381 20.83 -22.98 10.73
C TYR A 381 21.63 -23.67 9.61
N ALA A 382 20.98 -24.01 8.51
CA ALA A 382 21.66 -24.65 7.38
C ALA A 382 22.70 -23.71 6.73
N VAL A 383 22.38 -22.43 6.53
CA VAL A 383 23.35 -21.44 6.03
C VAL A 383 24.45 -21.17 7.05
N LEU A 384 24.12 -21.16 8.36
CA LEU A 384 25.10 -20.92 9.43
C LEU A 384 26.17 -22.03 9.51
N GLU A 385 25.82 -23.27 9.14
CA GLU A 385 26.78 -24.40 9.09
C GLU A 385 27.91 -24.16 8.08
N ASP A 386 27.67 -23.49 6.96
CA ASP A 386 28.70 -23.15 5.96
C ASP A 386 29.78 -22.20 6.53
N TYR A 387 29.51 -21.55 7.64
CA TYR A 387 30.42 -20.64 8.33
C TYR A 387 30.97 -21.22 9.64
N ALA A 388 30.83 -22.54 9.86
CA ALA A 388 31.26 -23.21 11.12
C ALA A 388 32.77 -23.05 11.40
N ASP A 389 33.58 -22.95 10.35
CA ASP A 389 35.04 -22.79 10.44
C ASP A 389 35.49 -21.42 10.97
N LEU A 390 34.62 -20.42 11.00
CA LEU A 390 34.96 -19.11 11.54
C LEU A 390 35.07 -19.15 13.07
N PRO A 391 36.13 -18.52 13.66
CA PRO A 391 36.49 -18.72 15.06
C PRO A 391 35.45 -18.15 16.03
N THR A 392 34.74 -17.09 15.69
CA THR A 392 33.80 -16.45 16.61
C THR A 392 32.35 -16.49 16.11
N LYS A 393 31.40 -16.63 17.07
CA LYS A 393 29.97 -16.55 16.74
C LYS A 393 29.62 -15.24 16.04
N ARG A 394 30.30 -14.14 16.39
CA ARG A 394 30.11 -12.83 15.78
C ARG A 394 30.47 -12.81 14.30
N GLU A 395 31.59 -13.41 13.92
CA GLU A 395 32.03 -13.51 12.52
C GLU A 395 31.09 -14.40 11.70
N ARG A 396 30.66 -15.53 12.26
CA ARG A 396 29.65 -16.41 11.63
C ARG A 396 28.36 -15.67 11.32
N MET A 397 27.83 -14.95 12.32
CA MET A 397 26.60 -14.16 12.17
C MET A 397 26.76 -13.02 11.14
N LYS A 398 27.93 -12.37 11.12
CA LYS A 398 28.21 -11.33 10.12
C LYS A 398 28.19 -11.91 8.70
N LYS A 399 28.88 -13.04 8.48
CA LYS A 399 28.93 -13.68 7.17
C LYS A 399 27.58 -14.22 6.73
N MET A 400 26.80 -14.81 7.63
CA MET A 400 25.45 -15.27 7.35
C MET A 400 24.55 -14.11 6.90
N LYS A 401 24.64 -12.92 7.51
CA LYS A 401 23.88 -11.74 7.11
C LYS A 401 24.26 -11.20 5.72
N GLU A 402 25.47 -11.45 5.28
CA GLU A 402 25.99 -11.12 3.97
C GLU A 402 25.73 -12.25 2.93
N ASP A 403 25.14 -13.36 3.37
CA ASP A 403 24.93 -14.53 2.49
C ASP A 403 23.72 -14.32 1.55
N PRO A 404 23.88 -14.50 0.23
CA PRO A 404 22.83 -14.29 -0.75
C PRO A 404 21.68 -15.30 -0.68
N TYR A 405 21.88 -16.50 -0.16
CA TYR A 405 20.83 -17.51 0.01
C TYR A 405 19.97 -17.19 1.24
N TYR A 406 20.60 -16.77 2.36
CA TYR A 406 19.86 -16.32 3.53
C TYR A 406 19.02 -15.08 3.22
N ASN A 407 19.53 -14.17 2.39
CA ASN A 407 18.88 -12.96 1.95
C ASN A 407 18.04 -13.12 0.68
N ALA A 408 17.77 -14.35 0.23
CA ALA A 408 16.93 -14.55 -0.94
C ALA A 408 15.54 -13.91 -0.76
N LEU A 409 15.05 -13.22 -1.78
CA LEU A 409 13.73 -12.59 -1.75
C LEU A 409 12.65 -13.66 -1.62
N GLN A 410 11.79 -13.51 -0.65
CA GLN A 410 10.54 -14.27 -0.55
C GLN A 410 9.50 -13.60 -1.42
N ILE A 411 8.90 -14.34 -2.32
CA ILE A 411 8.08 -13.80 -3.40
C ILE A 411 6.77 -14.57 -3.57
N LYS A 412 5.78 -13.91 -4.14
CA LYS A 412 4.51 -14.47 -4.61
C LYS A 412 4.24 -14.01 -6.02
N TYR A 413 3.38 -14.72 -6.77
CA TYR A 413 2.85 -14.15 -8.01
C TYR A 413 1.91 -12.99 -7.68
N ALA A 414 1.82 -12.00 -8.59
CA ALA A 414 1.13 -10.74 -8.38
C ALA A 414 -0.05 -10.48 -9.33
N TYR A 415 -0.60 -11.52 -9.96
CA TYR A 415 -1.82 -11.40 -10.79
C TYR A 415 -3.09 -11.38 -9.95
N ALA A 416 -3.05 -12.04 -8.80
CA ALA A 416 -4.13 -12.04 -7.81
C ALA A 416 -3.55 -11.79 -6.42
N VAL A 417 -4.18 -10.92 -5.66
CA VAL A 417 -3.72 -10.50 -4.33
C VAL A 417 -4.89 -10.41 -3.33
N THR A 418 -4.57 -10.35 -2.05
CA THR A 418 -5.57 -10.00 -1.04
C THR A 418 -5.86 -8.50 -1.05
N CYS A 419 -7.04 -8.09 -0.58
CA CYS A 419 -7.43 -6.69 -0.54
C CYS A 419 -6.46 -5.82 0.27
N HIS A 420 -5.91 -6.32 1.39
CA HIS A 420 -4.88 -5.59 2.15
C HIS A 420 -3.63 -5.29 1.31
N LYS A 421 -3.24 -6.22 0.44
CA LYS A 421 -2.10 -6.00 -0.47
C LYS A 421 -2.43 -5.13 -1.67
N ALA A 422 -3.71 -4.94 -1.97
CA ALA A 422 -4.19 -4.02 -2.99
C ALA A 422 -4.36 -2.58 -2.48
N GLN A 423 -4.27 -2.33 -1.18
CA GLN A 423 -4.36 -0.97 -0.62
C GLN A 423 -3.27 -0.07 -1.19
N GLY A 424 -3.59 1.21 -1.40
CA GLY A 424 -2.72 2.20 -2.03
C GLY A 424 -2.51 2.00 -3.53
N GLY A 425 -3.03 0.91 -4.14
CA GLY A 425 -3.03 0.67 -5.58
C GLY A 425 -4.37 0.99 -6.23
N GLN A 426 -4.34 1.24 -7.54
CA GLN A 426 -5.52 1.39 -8.40
C GLN A 426 -5.25 0.70 -9.73
N TRP A 427 -6.29 0.13 -10.34
CA TRP A 427 -6.22 -0.59 -11.61
C TRP A 427 -7.44 -0.26 -12.48
N LYS A 428 -7.23 -0.26 -13.79
CA LYS A 428 -8.34 -0.07 -14.75
C LYS A 428 -9.34 -1.21 -14.71
N ARG A 429 -8.87 -2.44 -14.53
CA ARG A 429 -9.70 -3.65 -14.50
C ARG A 429 -9.47 -4.40 -13.18
N VAL A 430 -10.52 -4.57 -12.42
CA VAL A 430 -10.48 -5.32 -11.16
C VAL A 430 -11.48 -6.47 -11.22
N PHE A 431 -11.02 -7.66 -10.93
CA PHE A 431 -11.86 -8.85 -10.73
C PHE A 431 -11.96 -9.10 -9.24
N LEU A 432 -13.15 -8.94 -8.68
CA LEU A 432 -13.40 -9.08 -7.24
C LEU A 432 -14.07 -10.40 -6.95
N ASP A 433 -13.43 -11.24 -6.15
CA ASP A 433 -13.95 -12.50 -5.65
C ASP A 433 -14.04 -12.48 -4.12
N GLN A 434 -15.27 -12.38 -3.61
CA GLN A 434 -15.53 -12.45 -2.17
C GLN A 434 -15.41 -13.86 -1.59
N GLY A 435 -15.41 -14.90 -2.44
CA GLY A 435 -15.44 -16.29 -2.00
C GLY A 435 -16.77 -16.71 -1.38
N TYR A 436 -16.71 -17.75 -0.56
CA TYR A 436 -17.87 -18.21 0.19
C TYR A 436 -18.18 -17.26 1.35
N MET A 437 -19.43 -16.82 1.45
CA MET A 437 -19.93 -15.92 2.49
C MET A 437 -21.24 -16.43 3.07
N THR A 438 -21.35 -16.36 4.39
CA THR A 438 -22.57 -16.65 5.15
C THR A 438 -22.95 -15.41 5.98
N GLU A 439 -24.19 -15.33 6.44
CA GLU A 439 -24.69 -14.18 7.22
C GLU A 439 -23.90 -13.94 8.52
N ASP A 440 -23.43 -15.02 9.16
CA ASP A 440 -22.60 -14.96 10.37
C ASP A 440 -21.18 -14.42 10.12
N MET A 441 -20.76 -14.26 8.86
CA MET A 441 -19.50 -13.62 8.46
C MET A 441 -19.64 -12.12 8.21
N LEU A 442 -20.87 -11.57 8.30
CA LEU A 442 -21.09 -10.14 8.19
C LEU A 442 -20.46 -9.43 9.39
N SER A 443 -19.63 -8.45 9.13
CA SER A 443 -18.86 -7.73 10.14
C SER A 443 -18.43 -6.37 9.60
N PRO A 444 -18.05 -5.41 10.45
CA PRO A 444 -17.43 -4.16 10.02
C PRO A 444 -16.27 -4.39 9.04
N ASP A 445 -15.44 -5.39 9.31
CA ASP A 445 -14.28 -5.74 8.47
C ASP A 445 -14.68 -6.21 7.07
N TYR A 446 -15.79 -6.95 6.94
CA TYR A 446 -16.29 -7.36 5.63
C TYR A 446 -16.74 -6.15 4.80
N PHE A 447 -17.47 -5.20 5.40
CA PHE A 447 -17.92 -3.99 4.69
C PHE A 447 -16.74 -3.08 4.32
N ARG A 448 -15.77 -2.91 5.21
CA ARG A 448 -14.54 -2.16 4.93
C ARG A 448 -13.72 -2.85 3.84
N TRP A 449 -13.65 -4.20 3.88
CA TRP A 449 -13.00 -4.99 2.84
C TRP A 449 -13.64 -4.75 1.48
N LEU A 450 -14.97 -4.83 1.43
CA LEU A 450 -15.72 -4.66 0.19
C LEU A 450 -15.59 -3.23 -0.35
N TYR A 451 -15.75 -2.23 0.50
CA TYR A 451 -15.53 -0.83 0.15
C TYR A 451 -14.10 -0.58 -0.38
N THR A 452 -13.10 -1.11 0.31
CA THR A 452 -11.71 -0.98 -0.12
C THR A 452 -11.49 -1.63 -1.48
N ALA A 453 -12.01 -2.83 -1.71
CA ALA A 453 -11.87 -3.55 -2.97
C ALA A 453 -12.56 -2.82 -4.13
N PHE A 454 -13.78 -2.31 -3.94
CA PHE A 454 -14.50 -1.52 -4.94
C PHE A 454 -13.69 -0.29 -5.37
N THR A 455 -13.13 0.42 -4.42
CA THR A 455 -12.38 1.65 -4.67
C THR A 455 -11.02 1.45 -5.34
N ARG A 456 -10.61 0.18 -5.58
CA ARG A 456 -9.40 -0.13 -6.36
C ARG A 456 -9.62 -0.03 -7.86
N ALA A 457 -10.85 -0.21 -8.34
CA ALA A 457 -11.19 -0.10 -9.75
C ALA A 457 -11.36 1.37 -10.18
N THR A 458 -10.75 1.72 -11.31
CA THR A 458 -10.87 3.07 -11.90
C THR A 458 -11.76 3.12 -13.11
N ASP A 459 -11.97 1.98 -13.81
CA ASP A 459 -12.66 1.94 -15.10
C ASP A 459 -13.72 0.80 -15.15
N LEU A 460 -13.38 -0.42 -14.75
CA LEU A 460 -14.32 -1.55 -14.76
C LEU A 460 -14.06 -2.53 -13.63
N LEU A 461 -15.12 -2.86 -12.89
CA LEU A 461 -15.15 -3.84 -11.82
C LEU A 461 -15.96 -5.06 -12.24
N TYR A 462 -15.36 -6.23 -12.21
CA TYR A 462 -16.03 -7.52 -12.37
C TYR A 462 -16.27 -8.18 -11.01
N LEU A 463 -17.51 -8.56 -10.73
CA LEU A 463 -17.92 -9.30 -9.56
C LEU A 463 -17.98 -10.79 -9.92
N VAL A 464 -16.98 -11.56 -9.49
CA VAL A 464 -16.82 -12.95 -9.90
C VAL A 464 -17.73 -13.87 -9.07
N ASN A 465 -18.59 -14.65 -9.73
CA ASN A 465 -19.55 -15.57 -9.09
C ASN A 465 -20.39 -14.89 -7.99
N TRP A 466 -20.82 -13.66 -8.22
CA TRP A 466 -21.56 -12.89 -7.23
C TRP A 466 -22.99 -13.44 -7.06
N PRO A 467 -23.49 -13.69 -5.83
CA PRO A 467 -24.83 -14.21 -5.61
C PRO A 467 -25.91 -13.22 -6.04
N GLU A 468 -26.98 -13.73 -6.69
CA GLU A 468 -28.11 -12.87 -7.13
C GLU A 468 -28.80 -12.16 -5.96
N GLU A 469 -28.84 -12.79 -4.79
CA GLU A 469 -29.42 -12.22 -3.57
C GLU A 469 -28.66 -11.00 -3.04
N GLN A 470 -27.42 -10.81 -3.45
CA GLN A 470 -26.56 -9.66 -3.12
C GLN A 470 -26.55 -8.60 -4.23
N THR A 471 -27.45 -8.68 -5.18
CA THR A 471 -27.59 -7.70 -6.26
C THR A 471 -28.96 -7.04 -6.23
N GLU A 472 -29.02 -5.79 -6.66
CA GLU A 472 -30.27 -5.10 -6.92
C GLU A 472 -30.91 -5.66 -8.20
N LYS A 473 -32.22 -5.96 -8.13
CA LYS A 473 -32.99 -6.53 -9.25
C LYS A 473 -33.35 -5.46 -10.30
#